data_1d1bd5e404fc622a6cfccf7d9f14fe6a
#
_entry.id   1d1bd5e404fc622a6cfccf7d9f14fe6a
#
_cell.length_a   1.000
_cell.length_b   1.000
_cell.length_c   1.000
_cell.angle_alpha   90.00
_cell.angle_beta   90.00
_cell.angle_gamma   90.00
#
_symmetry.space_group_name_H-M   'P 1'
#
loop_
_entity.id
_entity.type
_entity.pdbx_description
1 polymer ?
#
loop_
_entity_poly.entity_id
_entity_poly.type
_entity_poly.pdbx_seq_one_letter_code
_entity_poly.pdbx_strand_id
1 'polypeptide(L)'
;MKKGKRILAAFLAVLMVVAIMPFTSFSGIFTSKAKAAESGKKYTFEGTELEAAAAGKYTDGQAVTAGTDGYFTFYMSAKTKIDSSDKTWEDGYACKQRVNFGGKADVANMKNLVSFKTSNAAKVKVYWVEGGDDNRQIAIFGSTGDVVTKTEVTAAKNETVVSTLELADAGTYYLGGLENNNYIFKIEVEETAAVEEPVVKEYELDGAKLEAAAAGKFTDGQTVNAGTDNAFTLYMSAKTKIDSSNKTWDDGFAGTQRINFGGKADIANMKNFVSFKTEGTAKVKIYWVEGGDDNRQMAIFNTSGAVVTKTEVTA
;
A
#
# COMPACT_ATOMS: atom_id res chain seq x y z
N MET A 1 11.94 32.09 9.16
CA MET A 1 12.41 30.81 9.68
C MET A 1 11.19 30.01 10.15
N LYS A 2 10.68 29.05 9.35
CA LYS A 2 9.56 28.18 9.74
C LYS A 2 10.14 26.82 10.16
N LYS A 3 10.01 26.49 11.45
CA LYS A 3 10.43 25.21 12.01
C LYS A 3 9.51 24.08 11.50
N GLY A 4 10.06 23.17 10.70
CA GLY A 4 9.37 21.93 10.31
C GLY A 4 9.13 21.04 11.52
N LYS A 5 7.88 20.74 11.81
CA LYS A 5 7.50 19.74 12.81
C LYS A 5 7.76 18.35 12.20
N ARG A 6 8.74 17.64 12.72
CA ARG A 6 8.91 16.20 12.51
C ARG A 6 7.79 15.50 13.25
N ILE A 7 6.87 14.87 12.52
CA ILE A 7 5.86 13.98 13.10
C ILE A 7 6.56 12.65 13.34
N LEU A 8 6.91 12.41 14.60
CA LEU A 8 7.36 11.10 15.07
C LEU A 8 6.11 10.23 15.23
N ALA A 9 5.87 9.31 14.30
CA ALA A 9 4.81 8.32 14.44
C ALA A 9 5.24 7.28 15.48
N ALA A 10 4.82 7.47 16.73
CA ALA A 10 4.98 6.48 17.76
C ALA A 10 3.97 5.34 17.52
N PHE A 11 4.47 4.12 17.33
CA PHE A 11 3.65 2.90 17.35
C PHE A 11 3.12 2.68 18.75
N LEU A 12 1.89 3.06 19.02
CA LEU A 12 1.21 2.77 20.28
C LEU A 12 0.32 1.54 20.06
N ALA A 13 0.77 0.38 20.56
CA ALA A 13 -0.12 -0.76 20.71
C ALA A 13 -1.16 -0.40 21.79
N VAL A 14 -2.38 -0.12 21.38
CA VAL A 14 -3.46 0.25 22.32
C VAL A 14 -4.23 -1.01 22.67
N LEU A 15 -4.10 -1.48 23.89
CA LEU A 15 -5.04 -2.44 24.46
C LEU A 15 -6.30 -1.65 24.82
N MET A 16 -7.39 -1.86 24.08
CA MET A 16 -8.66 -1.19 24.36
C MET A 16 -9.53 -2.06 25.26
N VAL A 17 -10.10 -1.45 26.26
CA VAL A 17 -10.97 -2.09 27.24
C VAL A 17 -12.37 -1.50 27.08
N VAL A 18 -13.36 -2.33 26.84
CA VAL A 18 -14.76 -1.93 26.67
C VAL A 18 -15.55 -2.27 27.94
N ALA A 19 -16.10 -1.25 28.55
CA ALA A 19 -16.95 -1.38 29.73
C ALA A 19 -18.42 -1.47 29.32
N ILE A 20 -19.10 -2.53 29.72
CA ILE A 20 -20.41 -2.85 29.17
C ILE A 20 -21.44 -3.17 30.22
N MET A 21 -22.60 -2.57 30.01
CA MET A 21 -23.87 -3.00 30.57
C MET A 21 -24.71 -3.68 29.47
N PRO A 22 -25.70 -4.52 29.74
CA PRO A 22 -25.92 -5.81 29.12
C PRO A 22 -25.85 -5.85 27.57
N PHE A 23 -25.00 -6.73 27.07
CA PHE A 23 -24.75 -6.97 25.66
C PHE A 23 -25.56 -8.09 25.05
N THR A 24 -25.76 -8.00 23.74
CA THR A 24 -26.22 -9.12 22.92
C THR A 24 -25.17 -9.64 21.93
N SER A 25 -24.27 -8.81 21.41
CA SER A 25 -23.10 -9.26 20.66
C SER A 25 -22.10 -8.12 20.44
N PHE A 26 -20.87 -8.47 20.10
CA PHE A 26 -19.79 -7.55 19.80
C PHE A 26 -19.12 -7.97 18.48
N SER A 27 -19.04 -7.04 17.53
CA SER A 27 -18.31 -7.24 16.28
C SER A 27 -17.32 -6.10 16.09
N GLY A 28 -16.06 -6.42 15.82
CA GLY A 28 -15.00 -5.45 15.60
C GLY A 28 -14.24 -5.70 14.32
N ILE A 29 -14.04 -4.66 13.51
CA ILE A 29 -13.16 -4.66 12.35
C ILE A 29 -11.86 -3.99 12.75
N PHE A 30 -10.77 -4.73 12.71
CA PHE A 30 -9.44 -4.22 13.01
C PHE A 30 -8.64 -4.06 11.72
N THR A 31 -8.21 -2.84 11.43
CA THR A 31 -7.27 -2.60 10.34
C THR A 31 -5.85 -2.54 10.91
N SER A 32 -4.98 -3.43 10.47
CA SER A 32 -3.55 -3.27 10.73
C SER A 32 -3.00 -2.14 9.86
N LYS A 33 -2.23 -1.24 10.44
CA LYS A 33 -1.52 -0.23 9.66
C LYS A 33 -0.44 -0.92 8.84
N ALA A 34 -0.40 -0.65 7.54
CA ALA A 34 0.63 -1.15 6.67
C ALA A 34 2.02 -0.92 7.28
N LYS A 35 2.87 -1.95 7.21
CA LYS A 35 4.31 -1.85 7.44
C LYS A 35 4.83 -0.66 6.64
N ALA A 36 5.76 0.11 7.20
CA ALA A 36 6.38 1.22 6.45
C ALA A 36 6.82 0.68 5.08
N ALA A 37 6.37 1.36 4.02
CA ALA A 37 6.67 0.96 2.66
C ALA A 37 8.20 0.78 2.55
N GLU A 38 8.64 -0.39 2.10
CA GLU A 38 10.03 -0.58 1.72
C GLU A 38 10.34 0.44 0.62
N SER A 39 11.55 1.02 0.61
CA SER A 39 11.96 1.93 -0.46
C SER A 39 11.77 1.22 -1.79
N GLY A 40 11.16 1.89 -2.76
CA GLY A 40 10.93 1.34 -4.09
C GLY A 40 12.23 0.81 -4.71
N LYS A 41 12.13 -0.24 -5.50
CA LYS A 41 13.29 -0.79 -6.21
C LYS A 41 13.72 0.18 -7.29
N LYS A 42 15.04 0.39 -7.40
CA LYS A 42 15.61 1.24 -8.44
C LYS A 42 16.50 0.40 -9.36
N TYR A 43 16.28 0.54 -10.66
CA TYR A 43 17.05 -0.09 -11.72
C TYR A 43 17.66 0.99 -12.61
N THR A 44 18.89 0.82 -12.99
CA THR A 44 19.62 1.81 -13.79
C THR A 44 20.31 1.11 -14.97
N PHE A 45 20.32 1.77 -16.11
CA PHE A 45 21.13 1.47 -17.28
C PHE A 45 21.93 2.72 -17.64
N GLU A 46 23.19 2.55 -17.99
CA GLU A 46 24.04 3.57 -18.59
C GLU A 46 24.60 3.11 -19.94
N GLY A 47 24.69 4.02 -20.91
CA GLY A 47 25.16 3.69 -22.26
C GLY A 47 26.54 3.03 -22.29
N THR A 48 27.39 3.31 -21.32
CA THR A 48 28.73 2.72 -21.14
C THR A 48 28.72 1.23 -20.77
N GLU A 49 27.59 0.68 -20.40
CA GLU A 49 27.44 -0.75 -20.10
C GLU A 49 27.34 -1.63 -21.35
N LEU A 50 27.07 -1.03 -22.51
CA LEU A 50 27.03 -1.74 -23.78
C LEU A 50 28.37 -1.60 -24.51
N GLU A 51 28.79 -2.67 -25.22
CA GLU A 51 29.95 -2.61 -26.08
C GLU A 51 29.74 -1.66 -27.27
N ALA A 52 30.72 -0.82 -27.58
CA ALA A 52 30.68 0.07 -28.74
C ALA A 52 30.48 -0.72 -30.05
N ALA A 53 29.55 -0.25 -30.88
CA ALA A 53 29.14 -0.96 -32.08
C ALA A 53 28.76 -0.02 -33.22
N ALA A 54 29.31 -0.22 -34.40
CA ALA A 54 28.89 0.50 -35.61
C ALA A 54 27.55 -0.04 -36.16
N ALA A 55 26.92 0.70 -37.05
CA ALA A 55 25.77 0.20 -37.79
C ALA A 55 26.12 -1.07 -38.56
N GLY A 56 25.18 -2.02 -38.60
CA GLY A 56 25.38 -3.34 -39.20
C GLY A 56 25.97 -4.39 -38.25
N LYS A 57 26.35 -4.03 -37.02
CA LYS A 57 26.80 -4.99 -36.00
C LYS A 57 25.62 -5.86 -35.52
N TYR A 58 24.45 -5.29 -35.42
CA TYR A 58 23.23 -5.98 -34.97
C TYR A 58 22.32 -6.33 -36.12
N THR A 59 21.43 -7.29 -35.89
CA THR A 59 20.32 -7.63 -36.77
C THR A 59 19.01 -7.09 -36.20
N ASP A 60 18.00 -6.97 -37.07
CA ASP A 60 16.66 -6.52 -36.63
C ASP A 60 16.08 -7.50 -35.59
N GLY A 61 15.64 -6.96 -34.46
CA GLY A 61 15.09 -7.73 -33.34
C GLY A 61 16.14 -8.41 -32.44
N GLN A 62 17.43 -8.23 -32.69
CA GLN A 62 18.46 -8.80 -31.83
C GLN A 62 18.35 -8.22 -30.41
N ALA A 63 18.22 -9.10 -29.41
CA ALA A 63 18.12 -8.72 -28.02
C ALA A 63 19.51 -8.64 -27.35
N VAL A 64 19.72 -7.60 -26.56
CA VAL A 64 20.90 -7.41 -25.71
C VAL A 64 20.46 -6.97 -24.34
N THR A 65 20.86 -7.67 -23.29
CA THR A 65 20.50 -7.38 -21.91
C THR A 65 21.56 -6.50 -21.25
N ALA A 66 21.15 -5.49 -20.50
CA ALA A 66 22.03 -4.56 -19.77
C ALA A 66 21.33 -3.94 -18.55
N GLY A 67 22.05 -3.13 -17.79
CA GLY A 67 21.56 -2.44 -16.60
C GLY A 67 21.63 -3.31 -15.35
N THR A 68 21.19 -2.75 -14.24
CA THR A 68 21.17 -3.42 -12.95
C THR A 68 20.53 -4.81 -13.06
N ASP A 69 21.27 -5.85 -12.73
CA ASP A 69 20.86 -7.27 -12.77
C ASP A 69 20.24 -7.71 -14.12
N GLY A 70 20.60 -7.06 -15.23
CA GLY A 70 20.05 -7.36 -16.55
C GLY A 70 18.56 -6.96 -16.69
N TYR A 71 18.12 -5.97 -15.97
CA TYR A 71 16.73 -5.53 -15.94
C TYR A 71 16.20 -5.03 -17.30
N PHE A 72 17.06 -4.46 -18.14
CA PHE A 72 16.69 -3.89 -19.43
C PHE A 72 17.08 -4.85 -20.57
N THR A 73 16.19 -5.03 -21.52
CA THR A 73 16.47 -5.72 -22.78
C THR A 73 16.34 -4.76 -23.95
N PHE A 74 17.44 -4.53 -24.63
CA PHE A 74 17.53 -3.67 -25.82
C PHE A 74 17.27 -4.51 -27.08
N TYR A 75 16.27 -4.14 -27.85
CA TYR A 75 15.97 -4.75 -29.13
C TYR A 75 16.54 -3.88 -30.26
N MET A 76 17.61 -4.36 -30.83
CA MET A 76 18.42 -3.64 -31.79
C MET A 76 17.87 -3.74 -33.21
N SER A 77 18.46 -2.99 -34.13
CA SER A 77 18.26 -3.14 -35.58
C SER A 77 19.60 -3.02 -36.31
N ALA A 78 19.60 -3.32 -37.60
CA ALA A 78 20.78 -3.14 -38.43
C ALA A 78 21.27 -1.67 -38.48
N LYS A 79 20.44 -0.70 -38.11
CA LYS A 79 20.80 0.73 -38.02
C LYS A 79 21.32 1.14 -36.65
N THR A 80 21.16 0.31 -35.63
CA THR A 80 21.59 0.63 -34.27
C THR A 80 23.09 0.82 -34.17
N LYS A 81 23.51 1.83 -33.44
CA LYS A 81 24.89 2.14 -33.10
C LYS A 81 25.01 2.35 -31.58
N ILE A 82 26.14 1.91 -31.05
CA ILE A 82 26.58 2.26 -29.71
C ILE A 82 27.84 3.08 -29.91
N ASP A 83 27.70 4.40 -29.88
CA ASP A 83 28.78 5.30 -30.27
C ASP A 83 29.16 6.29 -29.17
N SER A 84 30.38 6.81 -29.24
CA SER A 84 30.89 7.82 -28.30
C SER A 84 30.16 9.13 -28.53
N SER A 85 29.76 9.76 -27.42
CA SER A 85 29.12 11.06 -27.40
C SER A 85 29.23 11.68 -26.01
N ASP A 86 30.16 12.62 -25.82
CA ASP A 86 30.32 13.30 -24.54
C ASP A 86 29.18 14.29 -24.32
N LYS A 87 28.41 14.06 -23.30
CA LYS A 87 27.28 14.91 -22.90
C LYS A 87 27.26 15.09 -21.39
N THR A 88 26.87 16.29 -20.98
CA THR A 88 26.61 16.64 -19.57
C THR A 88 25.24 17.29 -19.46
N TRP A 89 24.46 16.86 -18.48
CA TRP A 89 23.14 17.39 -18.18
C TRP A 89 23.20 18.42 -17.04
N GLU A 90 22.16 19.22 -16.90
CA GLU A 90 22.09 20.30 -15.89
C GLU A 90 22.22 19.79 -14.45
N ASP A 91 21.81 18.55 -14.17
CA ASP A 91 21.93 17.92 -12.85
C ASP A 91 23.35 17.40 -12.55
N GLY A 92 24.31 17.64 -13.46
CA GLY A 92 25.71 17.24 -13.33
C GLY A 92 26.00 15.81 -13.80
N TYR A 93 25.01 15.05 -14.24
CA TYR A 93 25.26 13.75 -14.86
C TYR A 93 26.04 13.92 -16.17
N ALA A 94 27.08 13.09 -16.37
CA ALA A 94 27.90 13.09 -17.58
C ALA A 94 28.08 11.68 -18.11
N CYS A 95 27.91 11.49 -19.40
CA CYS A 95 28.10 10.22 -20.06
C CYS A 95 28.83 10.37 -21.39
N LYS A 96 29.65 9.38 -21.73
CA LYS A 96 30.51 9.38 -22.95
C LYS A 96 30.03 8.46 -24.05
N GLN A 97 28.94 7.72 -23.82
CA GLN A 97 28.46 6.75 -24.77
C GLN A 97 26.92 6.70 -24.78
N ARG A 98 26.35 6.47 -25.94
CA ARG A 98 24.92 6.46 -26.17
C ARG A 98 24.45 5.27 -26.98
N VAL A 99 23.19 4.92 -26.86
CA VAL A 99 22.44 4.06 -27.77
C VAL A 99 21.71 4.93 -28.79
N ASN A 100 22.05 4.74 -30.05
CA ASN A 100 21.36 5.31 -31.19
C ASN A 100 20.66 4.19 -31.97
N PHE A 101 19.38 4.06 -31.82
CA PHE A 101 18.62 2.99 -32.48
C PHE A 101 18.50 3.13 -33.99
N GLY A 102 18.68 4.35 -34.53
CA GLY A 102 18.61 4.61 -35.98
C GLY A 102 17.20 4.64 -36.58
N GLY A 103 16.16 4.57 -35.76
CA GLY A 103 14.76 4.63 -36.17
C GLY A 103 13.80 4.70 -35.02
N LYS A 104 12.50 4.86 -35.33
CA LYS A 104 11.43 4.81 -34.32
C LYS A 104 11.29 3.44 -33.68
N ALA A 105 10.72 3.38 -32.48
CA ALA A 105 10.33 2.15 -31.83
C ALA A 105 9.31 1.36 -32.66
N ASP A 106 9.49 0.06 -32.77
CA ASP A 106 8.61 -0.86 -33.47
C ASP A 106 8.33 -2.06 -32.56
N VAL A 107 7.28 -1.94 -31.76
CA VAL A 107 6.90 -2.96 -30.77
C VAL A 107 6.47 -4.25 -31.45
N ALA A 108 5.77 -4.16 -32.59
CA ALA A 108 5.28 -5.35 -33.30
C ALA A 108 6.42 -6.24 -33.83
N ASN A 109 7.53 -5.64 -34.25
CA ASN A 109 8.71 -6.34 -34.76
C ASN A 109 9.87 -6.37 -33.74
N MET A 110 9.64 -5.92 -32.52
CA MET A 110 10.62 -5.89 -31.42
C MET A 110 11.97 -5.29 -31.87
N LYS A 111 11.97 -4.05 -32.33
CA LYS A 111 13.20 -3.34 -32.74
C LYS A 111 13.20 -1.86 -32.39
N ASN A 112 14.39 -1.30 -32.23
CA ASN A 112 14.63 0.09 -31.85
C ASN A 112 13.98 0.50 -30.52
N LEU A 113 13.97 -0.36 -29.53
CA LEU A 113 13.33 -0.14 -28.25
C LEU A 113 14.06 -0.85 -27.11
N VAL A 114 13.73 -0.45 -25.89
CA VAL A 114 14.17 -1.08 -24.65
C VAL A 114 12.96 -1.62 -23.92
N SER A 115 12.95 -2.90 -23.56
CA SER A 115 11.92 -3.45 -22.70
C SER A 115 12.37 -3.54 -21.25
N PHE A 116 11.43 -3.39 -20.34
CA PHE A 116 11.60 -3.60 -18.91
C PHE A 116 10.24 -4.00 -18.30
N LYS A 117 10.29 -4.58 -17.10
CA LYS A 117 9.07 -5.03 -16.41
C LYS A 117 9.02 -4.44 -15.01
N THR A 118 7.90 -3.79 -14.66
CA THR A 118 7.63 -3.28 -13.32
C THR A 118 6.67 -4.19 -12.56
N SER A 119 6.85 -4.25 -11.25
CA SER A 119 5.97 -4.98 -10.32
C SER A 119 4.92 -4.06 -9.68
N ASN A 120 5.13 -2.75 -9.78
CA ASN A 120 4.27 -1.69 -9.21
C ASN A 120 4.24 -0.49 -10.16
N ALA A 121 3.50 0.55 -9.78
CA ALA A 121 3.65 1.86 -10.40
C ALA A 121 5.12 2.31 -10.35
N ALA A 122 5.58 3.03 -11.36
CA ALA A 122 6.99 3.39 -11.48
C ALA A 122 7.18 4.77 -12.09
N LYS A 123 8.34 5.38 -11.78
CA LYS A 123 8.88 6.56 -12.46
C LYS A 123 10.03 6.12 -13.35
N VAL A 124 9.97 6.50 -14.61
CA VAL A 124 11.01 6.23 -15.60
C VAL A 124 11.69 7.54 -15.95
N LYS A 125 12.94 7.71 -15.50
CA LYS A 125 13.76 8.87 -15.82
C LYS A 125 14.70 8.52 -16.95
N VAL A 126 14.68 9.30 -18.03
CA VAL A 126 15.49 9.08 -19.24
C VAL A 126 16.38 10.27 -19.50
N TYR A 127 17.68 10.04 -19.64
CA TYR A 127 18.66 11.01 -20.09
C TYR A 127 18.89 10.77 -21.59
N TRP A 128 18.51 11.75 -22.38
CA TRP A 128 18.51 11.58 -23.82
C TRP A 128 18.87 12.87 -24.55
N VAL A 129 19.15 12.73 -25.83
CA VAL A 129 19.43 13.83 -26.73
C VAL A 129 18.60 13.64 -27.98
N GLU A 130 17.99 14.71 -28.46
CA GLU A 130 17.31 14.68 -29.73
C GLU A 130 18.29 14.51 -30.89
N GLY A 131 18.00 13.58 -31.79
CA GLY A 131 18.87 13.21 -32.90
C GLY A 131 18.58 13.95 -34.21
N GLY A 132 17.65 14.85 -34.29
CA GLY A 132 17.22 15.52 -35.52
C GLY A 132 16.61 16.92 -35.31
N ASP A 133 16.04 17.47 -36.34
CA ASP A 133 15.41 18.79 -36.36
C ASP A 133 13.87 18.71 -36.24
N ASP A 134 13.31 17.55 -35.91
CA ASP A 134 11.89 17.21 -36.08
C ASP A 134 11.09 17.19 -34.78
N ASN A 135 11.53 17.83 -33.70
CA ASN A 135 10.83 17.83 -32.40
C ASN A 135 10.43 16.43 -31.94
N ARG A 136 11.41 15.55 -31.76
CA ARG A 136 11.20 14.13 -31.46
C ARG A 136 10.79 13.93 -30.01
N GLN A 137 10.02 12.87 -29.81
CA GLN A 137 9.54 12.45 -28.49
C GLN A 137 10.06 11.07 -28.15
N ILE A 138 10.31 10.84 -26.87
CA ILE A 138 10.43 9.48 -26.30
C ILE A 138 9.06 9.07 -25.79
N ALA A 139 8.66 7.83 -26.04
CA ALA A 139 7.44 7.25 -25.55
C ALA A 139 7.69 5.92 -24.83
N ILE A 140 6.79 5.61 -23.90
CA ILE A 140 6.65 4.27 -23.33
C ILE A 140 5.37 3.67 -23.92
N PHE A 141 5.51 2.46 -24.41
CA PHE A 141 4.45 1.67 -25.02
C PHE A 141 4.09 0.49 -24.12
N GLY A 142 2.82 0.10 -24.13
CA GLY A 142 2.35 -1.14 -23.52
C GLY A 142 2.66 -2.37 -24.38
N SER A 143 2.28 -3.53 -23.92
CA SER A 143 2.50 -4.81 -24.61
C SER A 143 1.82 -4.93 -25.96
N THR A 144 0.77 -4.14 -26.21
CA THR A 144 0.04 -4.06 -27.49
C THR A 144 0.65 -3.06 -28.47
N GLY A 145 1.63 -2.26 -28.03
CA GLY A 145 2.23 -1.18 -28.82
C GLY A 145 1.51 0.17 -28.73
N ASP A 146 0.47 0.26 -27.90
CA ASP A 146 -0.21 1.53 -27.64
C ASP A 146 0.67 2.43 -26.73
N VAL A 147 0.66 3.74 -27.00
CA VAL A 147 1.40 4.71 -26.18
C VAL A 147 0.74 4.84 -24.81
N VAL A 148 1.48 4.49 -23.77
CA VAL A 148 1.07 4.65 -22.36
C VAL A 148 1.35 6.08 -21.89
N THR A 149 2.57 6.57 -22.17
CA THR A 149 3.00 7.92 -21.82
C THR A 149 4.11 8.38 -22.77
N LYS A 150 4.31 9.67 -22.91
CA LYS A 150 5.35 10.24 -23.77
C LYS A 150 5.85 11.58 -23.22
N THR A 151 7.02 11.99 -23.69
CA THR A 151 7.60 13.30 -23.36
C THR A 151 6.86 14.44 -24.07
N GLU A 152 6.95 15.65 -23.52
CA GLU A 152 6.62 16.85 -24.25
C GLU A 152 7.59 17.05 -25.45
N VAL A 153 7.16 17.79 -26.44
CA VAL A 153 8.00 18.18 -27.59
C VAL A 153 8.73 19.46 -27.22
N THR A 154 9.99 19.38 -26.79
CA THR A 154 10.67 20.58 -26.29
C THR A 154 12.15 20.67 -26.67
N ALA A 155 12.76 19.59 -27.14
CA ALA A 155 14.20 19.58 -27.35
C ALA A 155 14.59 20.07 -28.77
N ALA A 156 15.51 21.02 -28.82
CA ALA A 156 16.20 21.33 -30.05
C ALA A 156 17.27 20.27 -30.33
N LYS A 157 17.64 20.11 -31.60
CA LYS A 157 18.69 19.16 -32.01
C LYS A 157 19.95 19.26 -31.17
N ASN A 158 20.41 18.12 -30.70
CA ASN A 158 21.58 17.94 -29.83
C ASN A 158 21.45 18.53 -28.40
N GLU A 159 20.29 19.02 -28.02
CA GLU A 159 20.03 19.42 -26.65
C GLU A 159 19.99 18.22 -25.71
N THR A 160 20.57 18.38 -24.52
CA THR A 160 20.48 17.38 -23.44
C THR A 160 19.17 17.53 -22.70
N VAL A 161 18.39 16.47 -22.64
CA VAL A 161 17.08 16.44 -21.98
C VAL A 161 17.02 15.36 -20.91
N VAL A 162 16.40 15.68 -19.78
CA VAL A 162 15.97 14.71 -18.77
C VAL A 162 14.46 14.69 -18.75
N SER A 163 13.89 13.54 -19.01
CA SER A 163 12.42 13.36 -18.96
C SER A 163 12.06 12.35 -17.89
N THR A 164 10.98 12.63 -17.15
CA THR A 164 10.39 11.71 -16.21
C THR A 164 9.01 11.31 -16.71
N LEU A 165 8.80 10.01 -16.88
CA LEU A 165 7.56 9.41 -17.36
C LEU A 165 6.96 8.55 -16.23
N GLU A 166 5.67 8.72 -15.96
CA GLU A 166 4.98 8.01 -14.88
C GLU A 166 4.24 6.79 -15.45
N LEU A 167 4.35 5.68 -14.74
CA LEU A 167 3.61 4.43 -14.99
C LEU A 167 2.71 4.16 -13.80
N ALA A 168 1.41 4.10 -14.02
CA ALA A 168 0.43 3.89 -12.95
C ALA A 168 0.35 2.44 -12.47
N ASP A 169 0.66 1.49 -13.37
CA ASP A 169 0.43 0.07 -13.14
C ASP A 169 1.71 -0.77 -13.28
N ALA A 170 1.70 -1.95 -12.68
CA ALA A 170 2.66 -3.00 -12.98
C ALA A 170 2.48 -3.49 -14.43
N GLY A 171 3.58 -3.84 -15.09
CA GLY A 171 3.48 -4.31 -16.48
C GLY A 171 4.81 -4.52 -17.17
N THR A 172 4.74 -5.01 -18.41
CA THR A 172 5.85 -5.02 -19.33
C THR A 172 5.73 -3.82 -20.28
N TYR A 173 6.76 -3.03 -20.35
CA TYR A 173 6.80 -1.78 -21.07
C TYR A 173 7.95 -1.72 -22.07
N TYR A 174 7.80 -0.89 -23.09
CA TYR A 174 8.77 -0.67 -24.14
C TYR A 174 9.05 0.83 -24.26
N LEU A 175 10.30 1.23 -24.17
CA LEU A 175 10.76 2.62 -24.27
C LEU A 175 11.47 2.84 -25.60
N GLY A 176 11.16 3.90 -26.31
CA GLY A 176 11.85 4.27 -27.54
C GLY A 176 11.36 5.55 -28.17
N GLY A 177 11.90 5.90 -29.34
CA GLY A 177 11.45 7.07 -30.09
C GLY A 177 10.06 6.87 -30.68
N LEU A 178 9.16 7.83 -30.51
CA LEU A 178 7.79 7.75 -30.99
C LEU A 178 7.72 7.83 -32.52
N GLU A 179 8.35 8.81 -33.13
CA GLU A 179 8.27 9.06 -34.58
C GLU A 179 9.59 8.80 -35.30
N ASN A 180 10.71 8.97 -34.60
CA ASN A 180 12.05 8.80 -35.15
C ASN A 180 13.03 8.36 -34.04
N ASN A 181 14.35 8.26 -34.37
CA ASN A 181 15.34 7.89 -33.39
C ASN A 181 15.67 9.00 -32.41
N ASN A 182 15.94 8.64 -31.17
CA ASN A 182 16.52 9.45 -30.14
C ASN A 182 17.79 8.80 -29.61
N TYR A 183 18.67 9.56 -28.98
CA TYR A 183 19.91 9.07 -28.41
C TYR A 183 19.73 8.91 -26.92
N ILE A 184 19.75 7.67 -26.44
CA ILE A 184 19.56 7.32 -25.02
C ILE A 184 20.93 7.12 -24.38
N PHE A 185 21.18 7.81 -23.26
CA PHE A 185 22.42 7.72 -22.48
C PHE A 185 22.22 7.00 -21.16
N LYS A 186 21.08 7.20 -20.49
CA LYS A 186 20.75 6.56 -19.22
C LYS A 186 19.26 6.39 -19.08
N ILE A 187 18.88 5.30 -18.43
CA ILE A 187 17.50 5.02 -18.02
C ILE A 187 17.54 4.67 -16.54
N GLU A 188 16.66 5.28 -15.76
CA GLU A 188 16.40 4.91 -14.37
C GLU A 188 14.93 4.54 -14.24
N VAL A 189 14.63 3.38 -13.68
CA VAL A 189 13.28 2.97 -13.31
C VAL A 189 13.22 2.86 -11.80
N GLU A 190 12.37 3.66 -11.18
CA GLU A 190 12.12 3.62 -9.74
C GLU A 190 10.68 3.17 -9.51
N GLU A 191 10.52 1.93 -9.07
CA GLU A 191 9.22 1.42 -8.68
C GLU A 191 8.78 2.06 -7.38
N THR A 192 7.51 2.50 -7.32
CA THR A 192 6.92 2.88 -6.04
C THR A 192 6.84 1.64 -5.16
N ALA A 193 7.07 1.82 -3.88
CA ALA A 193 6.85 0.72 -2.95
C ALA A 193 5.41 0.21 -3.09
N ALA A 194 5.24 -1.11 -3.08
CA ALA A 194 3.91 -1.70 -3.03
C ALA A 194 3.16 -1.10 -1.83
N VAL A 195 2.06 -0.44 -2.08
CA VAL A 195 1.11 -0.10 -1.02
C VAL A 195 0.45 -1.43 -0.67
N GLU A 196 0.95 -2.12 0.36
CA GLU A 196 0.19 -3.24 0.92
C GLU A 196 -1.15 -2.65 1.36
N GLU A 197 -2.23 -3.03 0.69
CA GLU A 197 -3.56 -2.72 1.18
C GLU A 197 -3.65 -3.23 2.63
N PRO A 198 -4.13 -2.40 3.57
CA PRO A 198 -4.20 -2.82 4.95
C PRO A 198 -5.06 -4.09 5.03
N VAL A 199 -4.46 -5.18 5.49
CA VAL A 199 -5.21 -6.43 5.72
C VAL A 199 -6.24 -6.13 6.80
N VAL A 200 -7.50 -6.03 6.39
CA VAL A 200 -8.61 -5.88 7.33
C VAL A 200 -8.90 -7.24 7.93
N LYS A 201 -8.58 -7.39 9.21
CA LYS A 201 -8.98 -8.56 9.98
C LYS A 201 -10.27 -8.24 10.72
N GLU A 202 -11.25 -9.12 10.59
CA GLU A 202 -12.51 -9.02 11.30
C GLU A 202 -12.55 -10.03 12.43
N TYR A 203 -12.89 -9.57 13.63
CA TYR A 203 -13.07 -10.40 14.80
C TYR A 203 -14.48 -10.16 15.36
N GLU A 204 -15.16 -11.24 15.68
CA GLU A 204 -16.52 -11.21 16.21
C GLU A 204 -16.59 -11.87 17.59
N LEU A 205 -17.27 -11.20 18.51
CA LEU A 205 -17.73 -11.79 19.78
C LEU A 205 -19.26 -11.83 19.75
N ASP A 206 -19.81 -13.00 19.51
CA ASP A 206 -21.25 -13.25 19.52
C ASP A 206 -21.66 -13.88 20.84
N GLY A 207 -22.56 -13.22 21.57
CA GLY A 207 -23.08 -13.72 22.82
C GLY A 207 -23.78 -15.08 22.68
N ALA A 208 -24.39 -15.36 21.52
CA ALA A 208 -25.05 -16.64 21.25
C ALA A 208 -24.08 -17.85 21.21
N LYS A 209 -22.80 -17.60 20.99
CA LYS A 209 -21.74 -18.64 20.99
C LYS A 209 -21.14 -18.91 22.37
N LEU A 210 -21.57 -18.17 23.40
CA LEU A 210 -21.11 -18.36 24.77
C LEU A 210 -22.01 -19.36 25.52
N GLU A 211 -21.45 -20.08 26.49
CA GLU A 211 -22.24 -20.92 27.39
C GLU A 211 -23.14 -20.06 28.29
N ALA A 212 -24.42 -20.39 28.35
CA ALA A 212 -25.37 -19.68 29.21
C ALA A 212 -24.97 -19.82 30.70
N ALA A 213 -25.06 -18.73 31.44
CA ALA A 213 -24.62 -18.69 32.83
C ALA A 213 -25.51 -17.76 33.68
N ALA A 214 -25.99 -18.26 34.79
CA ALA A 214 -26.69 -17.48 35.81
C ALA A 214 -25.73 -16.63 36.66
N ALA A 215 -26.25 -15.64 37.37
CA ALA A 215 -25.46 -14.92 38.38
C ALA A 215 -24.89 -15.88 39.43
N GLY A 216 -23.64 -15.64 39.84
CA GLY A 216 -22.91 -16.51 40.77
C GLY A 216 -22.16 -17.66 40.08
N LYS A 217 -22.31 -17.86 38.76
CA LYS A 217 -21.51 -18.85 37.99
C LYS A 217 -20.03 -18.41 37.93
N PHE A 218 -19.80 -17.11 37.80
CA PHE A 218 -18.46 -16.54 37.73
C PHE A 218 -18.04 -15.91 39.07
N THR A 219 -16.73 -15.73 39.25
CA THR A 219 -16.16 -14.98 40.37
C THR A 219 -15.64 -13.62 39.87
N ASP A 220 -15.46 -12.66 40.79
CA ASP A 220 -14.92 -11.34 40.45
C ASP A 220 -13.49 -11.49 39.87
N GLY A 221 -13.25 -10.90 38.74
CA GLY A 221 -11.97 -10.98 38.01
C GLY A 221 -11.74 -12.25 37.20
N GLN A 222 -12.67 -13.22 37.20
CA GLN A 222 -12.56 -14.42 36.37
C GLN A 222 -12.55 -14.02 34.88
N THR A 223 -11.66 -14.64 34.11
CA THR A 223 -11.53 -14.38 32.67
C THR A 223 -12.10 -15.52 31.83
N VAL A 224 -12.69 -15.15 30.68
CA VAL A 224 -13.13 -16.08 29.66
C VAL A 224 -12.67 -15.55 28.30
N ASN A 225 -11.87 -16.35 27.57
CA ASN A 225 -11.50 -16.02 26.21
C ASN A 225 -12.61 -16.42 25.26
N ALA A 226 -12.93 -15.57 24.30
CA ALA A 226 -14.07 -15.77 23.41
C ALA A 226 -13.89 -15.05 22.07
N GLY A 227 -14.84 -15.28 21.17
CA GLY A 227 -14.87 -14.69 19.83
C GLY A 227 -13.95 -15.40 18.85
N THR A 228 -13.87 -14.86 17.64
CA THR A 228 -13.00 -15.37 16.58
C THR A 228 -11.55 -15.40 17.08
N ASP A 229 -10.89 -16.55 16.97
CA ASP A 229 -9.50 -16.79 17.37
C ASP A 229 -9.17 -16.38 18.83
N ASN A 230 -10.18 -16.40 19.71
CA ASN A 230 -10.06 -15.93 21.10
C ASN A 230 -9.55 -14.47 21.21
N ALA A 231 -9.89 -13.63 20.25
CA ALA A 231 -9.42 -12.24 20.21
C ALA A 231 -9.95 -11.36 21.36
N PHE A 232 -10.95 -11.84 22.08
CA PHE A 232 -11.59 -11.13 23.19
C PHE A 232 -11.37 -11.85 24.52
N THR A 233 -11.05 -11.10 25.56
CA THR A 233 -11.05 -11.59 26.93
C THR A 233 -12.12 -10.88 27.71
N LEU A 234 -13.08 -11.65 28.24
CA LEU A 234 -14.17 -11.16 29.09
C LEU A 234 -13.72 -11.22 30.54
N TYR A 235 -13.83 -10.13 31.25
CA TYR A 235 -13.56 -10.03 32.68
C TYR A 235 -14.86 -10.01 33.45
N MET A 236 -15.18 -11.12 34.08
CA MET A 236 -16.44 -11.41 34.70
C MET A 236 -16.53 -10.90 36.17
N SER A 237 -17.70 -10.93 36.72
CA SER A 237 -17.97 -10.76 38.14
C SER A 237 -19.02 -11.75 38.62
N ALA A 238 -19.21 -11.86 39.94
CA ALA A 238 -20.26 -12.68 40.52
C ALA A 238 -21.68 -12.27 40.08
N LYS A 239 -21.86 -11.05 39.58
CA LYS A 239 -23.14 -10.56 39.01
C LYS A 239 -23.32 -10.84 37.54
N THR A 240 -22.26 -11.25 36.83
CA THR A 240 -22.33 -11.48 35.38
C THR A 240 -23.25 -12.64 35.06
N LYS A 241 -24.07 -12.46 34.04
CA LYS A 241 -24.96 -13.46 33.45
C LYS A 241 -24.72 -13.54 31.95
N ILE A 242 -24.91 -14.72 31.39
CA ILE A 242 -25.04 -14.94 29.94
C ILE A 242 -26.44 -15.54 29.79
N ASP A 243 -27.38 -14.69 29.36
CA ASP A 243 -28.81 -15.03 29.36
C ASP A 243 -29.47 -14.77 28.01
N SER A 244 -30.62 -15.40 27.77
CA SER A 244 -31.38 -15.23 26.55
C SER A 244 -31.89 -13.80 26.44
N SER A 245 -31.75 -13.20 25.26
CA SER A 245 -32.26 -11.88 24.94
C SER A 245 -32.44 -11.75 23.44
N ASN A 246 -33.65 -11.91 22.95
CA ASN A 246 -33.97 -11.77 21.54
C ASN A 246 -34.12 -10.29 21.18
N LYS A 247 -33.20 -9.78 20.38
CA LYS A 247 -33.22 -8.41 19.87
C LYS A 247 -32.81 -8.39 18.42
N THR A 248 -33.45 -7.52 17.65
CA THR A 248 -33.07 -7.23 16.25
C THR A 248 -32.79 -5.75 16.14
N TRP A 249 -31.71 -5.39 15.46
CA TRP A 249 -31.29 -4.02 15.19
C TRP A 249 -31.65 -3.63 13.74
N ASP A 250 -31.63 -2.34 13.45
CA ASP A 250 -32.07 -1.78 12.16
C ASP A 250 -31.23 -2.26 10.96
N ASP A 251 -30.00 -2.67 11.21
CA ASP A 251 -29.12 -3.25 10.18
C ASP A 251 -29.35 -4.76 9.91
N GLY A 252 -30.38 -5.32 10.55
CA GLY A 252 -30.78 -6.72 10.40
C GLY A 252 -30.05 -7.71 11.33
N PHE A 253 -29.08 -7.25 12.14
CA PHE A 253 -28.47 -8.13 13.12
C PHE A 253 -29.49 -8.59 14.17
N ALA A 254 -29.51 -9.90 14.46
CA ALA A 254 -30.41 -10.49 15.45
C ALA A 254 -29.62 -11.27 16.51
N GLY A 255 -29.62 -10.73 17.73
CA GLY A 255 -28.98 -11.38 18.88
C GLY A 255 -30.00 -12.19 19.69
N THR A 256 -29.66 -13.44 20.02
CA THR A 256 -30.51 -14.34 20.80
C THR A 256 -30.06 -14.50 22.25
N GLN A 257 -28.82 -14.09 22.55
CA GLN A 257 -28.21 -14.17 23.87
C GLN A 257 -27.32 -12.96 24.10
N ARG A 258 -27.19 -12.55 25.33
CA ARG A 258 -26.38 -11.40 25.74
C ARG A 258 -25.43 -11.70 26.89
N ILE A 259 -24.38 -10.88 26.98
CA ILE A 259 -23.54 -10.78 28.17
C ILE A 259 -24.07 -9.62 29.03
N ASN A 260 -24.54 -9.93 30.22
CA ASN A 260 -24.96 -8.95 31.21
C ASN A 260 -23.96 -8.92 32.36
N PHE A 261 -23.09 -7.93 32.39
CA PHE A 261 -22.07 -7.81 33.43
C PHE A 261 -22.60 -7.48 34.82
N GLY A 262 -23.85 -6.97 34.93
CA GLY A 262 -24.49 -6.67 36.22
C GLY A 262 -23.88 -5.50 37.00
N GLY A 263 -22.97 -4.75 36.43
CA GLY A 263 -22.31 -3.60 37.03
C GLY A 263 -21.49 -2.79 36.03
N LYS A 264 -21.01 -1.62 36.44
CA LYS A 264 -20.09 -0.82 35.64
C LYS A 264 -18.73 -1.50 35.49
N ALA A 265 -17.99 -1.17 34.45
CA ALA A 265 -16.61 -1.61 34.31
C ALA A 265 -15.74 -1.13 35.45
N ASP A 266 -14.91 -2.01 35.90
CA ASP A 266 -13.92 -1.75 36.94
C ASP A 266 -12.55 -2.30 36.46
N ILE A 267 -11.83 -1.41 35.79
CA ILE A 267 -10.54 -1.75 35.17
C ILE A 267 -9.51 -2.09 36.25
N ALA A 268 -9.52 -1.35 37.39
CA ALA A 268 -8.58 -1.55 38.48
C ALA A 268 -8.72 -2.94 39.12
N ASN A 269 -9.94 -3.45 39.23
CA ASN A 269 -10.24 -4.77 39.80
C ASN A 269 -10.53 -5.83 38.70
N MET A 270 -10.25 -5.53 37.45
CA MET A 270 -10.38 -6.44 36.29
C MET A 270 -11.73 -7.15 36.22
N LYS A 271 -12.84 -6.39 36.23
CA LYS A 271 -14.19 -6.95 36.15
C LYS A 271 -15.17 -6.11 35.37
N ASN A 272 -16.20 -6.77 34.82
CA ASN A 272 -17.33 -6.19 34.09
C ASN A 272 -16.93 -5.48 32.77
N PHE A 273 -16.00 -6.02 32.02
CA PHE A 273 -15.62 -5.49 30.72
C PHE A 273 -15.08 -6.59 29.79
N VAL A 274 -14.94 -6.21 28.52
CA VAL A 274 -14.26 -7.01 27.50
C VAL A 274 -12.99 -6.30 27.08
N SER A 275 -11.87 -7.02 26.99
CA SER A 275 -10.64 -6.50 26.39
C SER A 275 -10.39 -7.14 25.04
N PHE A 276 -9.76 -6.39 24.16
CA PHE A 276 -9.24 -6.83 22.87
C PHE A 276 -8.00 -6.02 22.52
N LYS A 277 -7.16 -6.58 21.65
CA LYS A 277 -5.94 -5.91 21.18
C LYS A 277 -6.09 -5.51 19.71
N THR A 278 -5.64 -4.31 19.39
CA THR A 278 -5.52 -3.84 17.99
C THR A 278 -4.05 -3.58 17.65
N GLU A 279 -3.65 -3.89 16.43
CA GLU A 279 -2.30 -3.61 15.90
C GLU A 279 -2.24 -2.28 15.14
N GLY A 280 -3.36 -1.59 15.00
CA GLY A 280 -3.49 -0.33 14.26
C GLY A 280 -4.84 0.35 14.50
N THR A 281 -5.28 1.13 13.53
CA THR A 281 -6.60 1.75 13.55
C THR A 281 -7.68 0.67 13.52
N ALA A 282 -8.67 0.79 14.39
CA ALA A 282 -9.77 -0.16 14.46
C ALA A 282 -11.13 0.57 14.41
N LYS A 283 -12.10 -0.08 13.75
CA LYS A 283 -13.52 0.28 13.84
C LYS A 283 -14.19 -0.76 14.72
N VAL A 284 -14.83 -0.31 15.81
CA VAL A 284 -15.53 -1.18 16.75
C VAL A 284 -17.02 -0.93 16.61
N LYS A 285 -17.80 -1.99 16.30
CA LYS A 285 -19.25 -1.97 16.26
C LYS A 285 -19.78 -2.79 17.43
N ILE A 286 -20.66 -2.21 18.23
CA ILE A 286 -21.20 -2.83 19.44
C ILE A 286 -22.72 -2.82 19.37
N TYR A 287 -23.33 -3.99 19.47
CA TYR A 287 -24.75 -4.16 19.61
C TYR A 287 -25.08 -4.26 21.09
N TRP A 288 -25.84 -3.34 21.61
CA TRP A 288 -26.12 -3.29 23.03
C TRP A 288 -27.56 -2.85 23.31
N VAL A 289 -28.03 -3.17 24.50
CA VAL A 289 -29.34 -2.79 25.01
C VAL A 289 -29.14 -2.16 26.38
N GLU A 290 -29.74 -1.01 26.58
CA GLU A 290 -29.77 -0.39 27.89
C GLU A 290 -30.62 -1.23 28.83
N GLY A 291 -30.09 -1.49 30.02
CA GLY A 291 -30.73 -2.40 31.00
C GLY A 291 -31.32 -1.70 32.22
N GLY A 292 -31.67 -0.44 32.17
CA GLY A 292 -32.23 0.31 33.30
C GLY A 292 -32.70 1.69 32.92
N ASP A 293 -33.22 2.43 33.88
CA ASP A 293 -33.79 3.79 33.70
C ASP A 293 -32.70 4.89 33.80
N ASP A 294 -31.46 4.54 33.95
CA ASP A 294 -30.32 5.46 34.07
C ASP A 294 -29.67 5.66 32.71
N ASN A 295 -29.42 6.85 32.26
CA ASN A 295 -28.69 7.17 31.03
C ASN A 295 -27.32 6.51 31.00
N ARG A 296 -27.23 5.27 30.50
CA ARG A 296 -26.02 4.47 30.49
C ARG A 296 -25.25 4.68 29.21
N GLN A 297 -23.93 4.58 29.27
CA GLN A 297 -23.05 4.77 28.15
C GLN A 297 -22.12 3.56 27.99
N MET A 298 -21.80 3.27 26.73
CA MET A 298 -20.71 2.40 26.38
C MET A 298 -19.44 3.23 26.24
N ALA A 299 -18.33 2.75 26.75
CA ALA A 299 -17.04 3.42 26.64
C ALA A 299 -15.93 2.45 26.28
N ILE A 300 -14.98 2.93 25.50
CA ILE A 300 -13.71 2.26 25.24
C ILE A 300 -12.64 2.97 26.06
N PHE A 301 -11.88 2.18 26.80
CA PHE A 301 -10.77 2.65 27.65
C PHE A 301 -9.45 2.16 27.08
N ASN A 302 -8.39 2.91 27.32
CA ASN A 302 -7.03 2.42 27.10
C ASN A 302 -6.55 1.56 28.29
N THR A 303 -5.34 1.04 28.20
CA THR A 303 -4.72 0.21 29.26
C THR A 303 -4.55 0.92 30.59
N SER A 304 -4.51 2.24 30.62
CA SER A 304 -4.44 3.04 31.87
C SER A 304 -5.82 3.30 32.47
N GLY A 305 -6.91 2.86 31.86
CA GLY A 305 -8.28 3.12 32.27
C GLY A 305 -8.83 4.48 31.86
N ALA A 306 -8.11 5.24 31.05
CA ALA A 306 -8.62 6.50 30.49
C ALA A 306 -9.60 6.24 29.35
N VAL A 307 -10.70 6.99 29.30
CA VAL A 307 -11.70 6.89 28.23
C VAL A 307 -11.10 7.39 26.92
N VAL A 308 -11.12 6.53 25.90
CA VAL A 308 -10.70 6.85 24.51
C VAL A 308 -11.89 7.41 23.75
N THR A 309 -13.05 6.76 23.85
CA THR A 309 -14.30 7.18 23.26
C THR A 309 -15.49 6.60 24.01
N LYS A 310 -16.65 7.20 23.86
CA LYS A 310 -17.90 6.72 24.46
C LYS A 310 -19.09 7.04 23.56
N THR A 311 -20.17 6.29 23.74
CA THR A 311 -21.46 6.60 23.08
C THR A 311 -22.04 7.88 23.65
N GLU A 312 -22.83 8.58 22.83
CA GLU A 312 -23.69 9.63 23.36
C GLU A 312 -24.78 9.03 24.25
N VAL A 313 -25.30 9.84 25.17
CA VAL A 313 -26.44 9.44 25.98
C VAL A 313 -27.68 9.60 25.12
N THR A 314 -28.34 8.51 24.79
CA THR A 314 -29.67 8.55 24.18
C THR A 314 -30.67 8.68 25.31
N ALA A 315 -31.44 9.79 25.28
CA ALA A 315 -32.50 10.04 26.24
C ALA A 315 -33.69 9.11 26.00
#